data_5d4ed30f3c154f679bb1076039c9315d
#
_entry.id   5d4ed30f3c154f679bb1076039c9315d
#
_cell.length_a   1.000
_cell.length_b   1.000
_cell.length_c   1.000
_cell.angle_alpha   90.00
_cell.angle_beta   90.00
_cell.angle_gamma   90.00
#
_symmetry.space_group_name_H-M   'P 1'
#
loop_
_entity.id
_entity.type
_entity.pdbx_description
1 polymer ?
#
loop_
_entity_poly.entity_id
_entity_poly.type
_entity_poly.pdbx_seq_one_letter_code
_entity_poly.pdbx_strand_id
1 'polypeptide(L)'
;MDTTTAVTALGALAQETRLQIFRQLVQAGPAGVSVGKIAEHLGTEANGRLSFHLKELVNAGLATATQSGRFIYYSANYPAMNELLAYLTTNCCAGEPCGEQTSICCPENLA
;
A
#
# COMPACT_ATOMS: atom_id res chain seq x y z
N MET A 1 -6.77 -14.19 -2.03
CA MET A 1 -5.70 -13.73 -2.96
C MET A 1 -4.92 -14.93 -3.42
N ASP A 2 -4.63 -14.99 -4.69
CA ASP A 2 -3.84 -16.11 -5.20
C ASP A 2 -2.39 -15.67 -5.40
N THR A 3 -1.54 -16.63 -5.76
CA THR A 3 -0.11 -16.34 -5.91
C THR A 3 0.16 -15.31 -6.99
N THR A 4 -0.56 -15.37 -8.09
CA THR A 4 -0.34 -14.42 -9.19
C THR A 4 -0.68 -13.01 -8.75
N THR A 5 -1.80 -12.83 -8.06
CA THR A 5 -2.20 -11.52 -7.56
C THR A 5 -1.19 -11.01 -6.53
N ALA A 6 -0.72 -11.90 -5.66
CA ALA A 6 0.27 -11.52 -4.65
C ALA A 6 1.57 -11.09 -5.31
N VAL A 7 2.02 -11.80 -6.35
CA VAL A 7 3.25 -11.44 -7.04
C VAL A 7 3.12 -10.08 -7.71
N THR A 8 1.96 -9.80 -8.31
CA THR A 8 1.73 -8.51 -8.92
C THR A 8 1.82 -7.38 -7.89
N ALA A 9 1.20 -7.58 -6.73
CA ALA A 9 1.25 -6.57 -5.66
C ALA A 9 2.68 -6.39 -5.14
N LEU A 10 3.36 -7.49 -4.87
CA LEU A 10 4.73 -7.41 -4.37
C LEU A 10 5.65 -6.78 -5.40
N GLY A 11 5.44 -7.09 -6.68
CA GLY A 11 6.25 -6.49 -7.73
C GLY A 11 6.10 -4.98 -7.79
N ALA A 12 4.87 -4.50 -7.61
CA ALA A 12 4.65 -3.06 -7.58
C ALA A 12 5.37 -2.41 -6.38
N LEU A 13 5.43 -3.11 -5.26
CA LEU A 13 6.08 -2.59 -4.05
C LEU A 13 7.59 -2.79 -4.06
N ALA A 14 8.12 -3.58 -4.99
CA ALA A 14 9.53 -3.88 -5.02
C ALA A 14 10.33 -2.81 -5.76
N GLN A 15 9.97 -1.57 -5.53
CA GLN A 15 10.66 -0.42 -6.09
C GLN A 15 10.61 0.65 -5.02
N GLU A 16 11.76 1.24 -4.71
CA GLU A 16 11.89 2.07 -3.52
C GLU A 16 10.88 3.21 -3.47
N THR A 17 10.72 3.93 -4.56
CA THR A 17 9.80 5.06 -4.59
C THR A 17 8.36 4.62 -4.38
N ARG A 18 7.97 3.53 -5.03
CA ARG A 18 6.60 3.04 -4.89
C ARG A 18 6.33 2.55 -3.49
N LEU A 19 7.30 1.92 -2.86
CA LEU A 19 7.11 1.49 -1.48
C LEU A 19 6.95 2.69 -0.55
N GLN A 20 7.74 3.74 -0.75
CA GLN A 20 7.61 4.95 0.04
C GLN A 20 6.24 5.59 -0.15
N ILE A 21 5.77 5.65 -1.40
CA ILE A 21 4.45 6.21 -1.68
C ILE A 21 3.38 5.39 -0.98
N PHE A 22 3.44 4.07 -1.13
CA PHE A 22 2.42 3.21 -0.53
C PHE A 22 2.36 3.37 0.98
N ARG A 23 3.52 3.43 1.62
CA ARG A 23 3.55 3.63 3.06
C ARG A 23 2.94 4.97 3.47
N GLN A 24 3.19 6.01 2.68
CA GLN A 24 2.57 7.30 2.94
C GLN A 24 1.05 7.21 2.85
N LEU A 25 0.54 6.52 1.82
CA LEU A 25 -0.89 6.36 1.67
C LEU A 25 -1.50 5.58 2.82
N VAL A 26 -0.82 4.53 3.26
CA VAL A 26 -1.30 3.72 4.37
C VAL A 26 -1.41 4.56 5.64
N GLN A 27 -0.43 5.39 5.89
CA GLN A 27 -0.40 6.21 7.09
C GLN A 27 -1.39 7.37 7.04
N ALA A 28 -1.73 7.81 5.83
CA ALA A 28 -2.59 8.98 5.68
C ALA A 28 -4.07 8.69 5.95
N GLY A 29 -4.49 7.45 5.80
CA GLY A 29 -5.88 7.11 6.04
C GLY A 29 -6.72 7.16 4.78
N PRO A 30 -8.00 6.78 4.89
CA PRO A 30 -8.86 6.63 3.71
C PRO A 30 -9.15 7.93 2.97
N ALA A 31 -8.98 9.07 3.60
CA ALA A 31 -9.25 10.34 2.92
C ALA A 31 -8.27 10.59 1.78
N GLY A 32 -7.10 9.98 1.84
CA GLY A 32 -6.17 10.05 0.74
C GLY A 32 -5.23 11.23 0.79
N VAL A 33 -4.34 11.27 -0.20
CA VAL A 33 -3.31 12.29 -0.31
C VAL A 33 -3.28 12.79 -1.75
N SER A 34 -3.20 14.10 -1.93
CA SER A 34 -3.09 14.67 -3.27
C SER A 34 -1.71 14.41 -3.85
N VAL A 35 -1.62 14.47 -5.19
CA VAL A 35 -0.34 14.27 -5.87
C VAL A 35 0.69 15.27 -5.38
N GLY A 36 0.27 16.52 -5.18
CA GLY A 36 1.21 17.53 -4.70
C GLY A 36 1.80 17.20 -3.34
N LYS A 37 0.96 16.69 -2.44
CA LYS A 37 1.46 16.30 -1.11
C LYS A 37 2.37 15.10 -1.18
N ILE A 38 2.06 14.16 -2.08
CA ILE A 38 2.92 13.00 -2.27
C ILE A 38 4.30 13.45 -2.75
N ALA A 39 4.31 14.35 -3.75
CA ALA A 39 5.57 14.86 -4.28
C ALA A 39 6.36 15.61 -3.22
N GLU A 40 5.67 16.41 -2.42
CA GLU A 40 6.31 17.18 -1.37
C GLU A 40 6.99 16.24 -0.36
N HIS A 41 6.28 15.19 0.04
CA HIS A 41 6.83 14.24 1.01
C HIS A 41 8.06 13.52 0.46
N LEU A 42 8.06 13.24 -0.85
CA LEU A 42 9.20 12.58 -1.48
C LEU A 42 10.35 13.53 -1.79
N GLY A 43 10.13 14.83 -1.67
CA GLY A 43 11.15 15.81 -2.00
C GLY A 43 11.36 15.95 -3.49
N THR A 44 10.34 15.75 -4.29
CA THR A 44 10.42 15.83 -5.73
C THR A 44 9.25 16.64 -6.27
N GLU A 45 9.20 16.78 -7.58
CA GLU A 45 8.12 17.49 -8.23
C GLU A 45 7.08 16.52 -8.76
N ALA A 46 5.84 16.98 -8.84
CA ALA A 46 4.78 16.21 -9.47
C ALA A 46 5.04 16.19 -10.96
N ASN A 47 5.55 15.08 -11.46
CA ASN A 47 5.93 14.96 -12.88
C ASN A 47 5.47 13.59 -13.40
N GLY A 48 5.84 13.31 -14.66
CA GLY A 48 5.43 12.08 -15.29
C GLY A 48 5.95 10.83 -14.61
N ARG A 49 7.13 10.91 -14.00
CA ARG A 49 7.68 9.75 -13.29
C ARG A 49 6.84 9.42 -12.06
N LEU A 50 6.45 10.44 -11.31
CA LEU A 50 5.59 10.22 -10.16
C LEU A 50 4.24 9.67 -10.58
N SER A 51 3.67 10.23 -11.65
CA SER A 51 2.40 9.74 -12.18
C SER A 51 2.50 8.29 -12.61
N PHE A 52 3.63 7.90 -13.19
CA PHE A 52 3.85 6.51 -13.58
C PHE A 52 3.83 5.59 -12.35
N HIS A 53 4.53 5.99 -11.30
CA HIS A 53 4.56 5.16 -10.08
C HIS A 53 3.18 5.05 -9.46
N LEU A 54 2.42 6.14 -9.43
CA LEU A 54 1.07 6.09 -8.89
C LEU A 54 0.17 5.18 -9.72
N LYS A 55 0.31 5.24 -11.04
CA LYS A 55 -0.47 4.40 -11.91
C LYS A 55 -0.13 2.93 -11.71
N GLU A 56 1.14 2.63 -11.48
CA GLU A 56 1.54 1.24 -11.22
C GLU A 56 0.92 0.71 -9.94
N LEU A 57 0.84 1.54 -8.91
CA LEU A 57 0.20 1.13 -7.67
C LEU A 57 -1.30 0.89 -7.86
N VAL A 58 -1.95 1.76 -8.63
CA VAL A 58 -3.38 1.59 -8.91
C VAL A 58 -3.61 0.33 -9.75
N ASN A 59 -2.78 0.12 -10.77
CA ASN A 59 -2.93 -1.05 -11.63
C ASN A 59 -2.72 -2.35 -10.87
N ALA A 60 -1.86 -2.33 -9.86
CA ALA A 60 -1.62 -3.52 -9.04
C ALA A 60 -2.71 -3.71 -7.98
N GLY A 61 -3.68 -2.82 -7.91
CA GLY A 61 -4.77 -2.96 -6.96
C GLY A 61 -4.43 -2.49 -5.55
N LEU A 62 -3.30 -1.81 -5.37
CA LEU A 62 -2.85 -1.40 -4.04
C LEU A 62 -3.28 0.01 -3.67
N ALA A 63 -3.71 0.79 -4.63
CA ALA A 63 -4.14 2.16 -4.39
C ALA A 63 -5.37 2.47 -5.22
N THR A 64 -6.13 3.45 -4.77
CA THR A 64 -7.27 3.94 -5.53
C THR A 64 -7.11 5.43 -5.73
N ALA A 65 -7.61 5.92 -6.86
CA ALA A 65 -7.57 7.34 -7.19
C ALA A 65 -8.99 7.88 -7.17
N THR A 66 -9.18 8.98 -6.50
CA THR A 66 -10.50 9.62 -6.42
C THR A 66 -10.35 11.08 -6.79
N GLN A 67 -11.16 11.53 -7.74
CA GLN A 67 -11.13 12.92 -8.13
C GLN A 67 -12.09 13.71 -7.27
N SER A 68 -11.61 14.83 -6.76
CA SER A 68 -12.43 15.75 -5.99
C SER A 68 -12.15 17.15 -6.51
N GLY A 69 -13.08 17.68 -7.29
CA GLY A 69 -12.89 18.98 -7.93
C GLY A 69 -11.74 18.92 -8.92
N ARG A 70 -10.74 19.75 -8.71
CA ARG A 70 -9.58 19.81 -9.58
C ARG A 70 -8.47 18.86 -9.18
N PHE A 71 -8.62 18.20 -8.04
CA PHE A 71 -7.52 17.43 -7.48
C PHE A 71 -7.83 15.96 -7.53
N ILE A 72 -6.78 15.15 -7.65
CA ILE A 72 -6.89 13.71 -7.56
C ILE A 72 -6.23 13.31 -6.26
N TYR A 73 -6.96 12.53 -5.45
CA TYR A 73 -6.46 12.02 -4.19
C TYR A 73 -6.24 10.53 -4.31
N TYR A 74 -5.11 10.07 -3.80
CA TYR A 74 -4.78 8.66 -3.80
C TYR A 74 -4.87 8.13 -2.39
N SER A 75 -5.46 6.96 -2.24
CA SER A 75 -5.53 6.31 -0.94
C SER A 75 -5.13 4.86 -1.08
N ALA A 76 -4.69 4.27 0.02
CA ALA A 76 -4.33 2.86 0.02
C ALA A 76 -5.60 2.02 -0.10
N ASN A 77 -5.49 0.92 -0.84
CA ASN A 77 -6.55 -0.06 -0.88
C ASN A 77 -6.34 -0.98 0.32
N TYR A 78 -6.94 -0.63 1.45
CA TYR A 78 -6.71 -1.37 2.69
C TYR A 78 -7.15 -2.82 2.61
N PRO A 79 -8.31 -3.15 2.00
CA PRO A 79 -8.64 -4.57 1.85
C PRO A 79 -7.58 -5.35 1.09
N ALA A 80 -7.03 -4.79 0.01
CA ALA A 80 -6.00 -5.49 -0.74
C ALA A 80 -4.73 -5.66 0.08
N MET A 81 -4.36 -4.63 0.86
CA MET A 81 -3.20 -4.72 1.73
C MET A 81 -3.40 -5.83 2.76
N ASN A 82 -4.57 -5.87 3.37
CA ASN A 82 -4.85 -6.89 4.37
C ASN A 82 -4.85 -8.28 3.77
N GLU A 83 -5.36 -8.43 2.54
CA GLU A 83 -5.34 -9.72 1.87
C GLU A 83 -3.93 -10.18 1.58
N LEU A 84 -3.05 -9.26 1.19
CA LEU A 84 -1.67 -9.61 0.94
C LEU A 84 -0.98 -10.08 2.22
N LEU A 85 -1.19 -9.33 3.31
CA LEU A 85 -0.61 -9.71 4.58
C LEU A 85 -1.12 -11.06 5.05
N ALA A 86 -2.43 -11.30 4.89
CA ALA A 86 -3.03 -12.57 5.28
C ALA A 86 -2.48 -13.71 4.43
N TYR A 87 -2.31 -13.47 3.13
CA TYR A 87 -1.78 -14.49 2.24
C TYR A 87 -0.36 -14.88 2.65
N LEU A 88 0.47 -13.88 2.95
CA LEU A 88 1.85 -14.15 3.31
C LEU A 88 1.98 -14.90 4.62
N THR A 89 1.00 -14.76 5.51
CA THR A 89 1.07 -15.38 6.83
C THR A 89 0.14 -16.58 6.97
N THR A 90 -0.48 -17.02 5.88
CA THR A 90 -1.39 -18.15 5.92
C THR A 90 -0.66 -19.37 6.47
N ASN A 91 -1.23 -19.96 7.53
CA ASN A 91 -0.66 -21.14 8.17
C ASN A 91 0.76 -20.94 8.66
N CYS A 92 1.08 -19.72 9.07
CA CYS A 92 2.42 -19.47 9.57
C CYS A 92 2.67 -20.32 10.82
N CYS A 93 3.93 -20.65 11.05
CA CYS A 93 4.35 -21.45 12.20
C CYS A 93 3.65 -22.80 12.23
N ALA A 94 3.40 -23.38 11.06
CA ALA A 94 2.74 -24.67 10.93
C ALA A 94 1.39 -24.70 11.64
N GLY A 95 0.72 -23.56 11.68
CA GLY A 95 -0.57 -23.46 12.34
C GLY A 95 -0.50 -23.18 13.82
N GLU A 96 0.70 -23.06 14.36
CA GLU A 96 0.88 -22.78 15.77
C GLU A 96 0.87 -21.29 16.05
N PRO A 97 0.50 -20.86 17.25
CA PRO A 97 0.61 -19.44 17.59
C PRO A 97 2.04 -18.97 17.47
N CYS A 98 2.22 -17.72 17.06
CA CYS A 98 3.54 -17.17 16.87
C CYS A 98 4.25 -16.81 18.16
N GLY A 99 3.62 -16.94 19.28
CA GLY A 99 4.25 -16.59 20.53
C GLY A 99 4.37 -15.09 20.68
N GLU A 100 5.50 -14.68 21.25
CA GLU A 100 5.67 -13.27 21.52
C GLU A 100 5.88 -12.42 20.27
N GLN A 101 6.17 -13.05 19.15
CA GLN A 101 6.33 -12.30 17.91
C GLN A 101 5.02 -11.92 17.29
N THR A 102 3.92 -12.36 17.86
CA THR A 102 2.62 -12.07 17.25
C THR A 102 2.31 -10.61 17.21
N SER A 103 3.00 -9.80 17.98
CA SER A 103 2.70 -8.37 17.99
C SER A 103 2.83 -7.73 16.61
N ILE A 104 3.63 -8.29 15.74
CA ILE A 104 3.72 -7.72 14.40
C ILE A 104 2.52 -8.04 13.56
N CYS A 105 1.74 -9.02 13.95
CA CYS A 105 0.61 -9.39 13.14
C CYS A 105 -0.60 -8.56 13.40
N CYS A 106 -0.60 -7.86 14.50
CA CYS A 106 -1.76 -7.23 14.75
C CYS A 106 -1.78 -5.96 15.03
N PRO A 107 -1.99 -5.47 14.84
CA PRO A 107 -2.03 -4.41 15.38
C PRO A 107 -3.13 -4.21 16.18
N GLU A 108 -2.88 -4.75 17.13
CA GLU A 108 -3.59 -4.62 17.84
C GLU A 108 -3.91 -3.78 18.08
N ASN A 109 -3.56 -3.82 17.99
CA ASN A 109 -3.73 -3.03 18.06
C ASN A 109 -4.15 -2.45 17.44
N LEU A 110 -4.08 -2.86 17.19
CA LEU A 110 -4.47 -2.38 16.60
C LEU A 110 -5.33 -2.14 16.70
N ALA A 111 -5.30 -2.38 17.30
CA ALA A 111 -6.07 -2.21 17.41
C ALA A 111 -6.50 -1.81 17.34
#